data_cf1b63f8a1ca1ecbf9ff096ddde6ba3e
#
_entry.id   cf1b63f8a1ca1ecbf9ff096ddde6ba3e
#
_cell.length_a   1.000
_cell.length_b   1.000
_cell.length_c   1.000
_cell.angle_alpha   90.00
_cell.angle_beta   90.00
_cell.angle_gamma   90.00
#
_symmetry.space_group_name_H-M   'P 1'
#
loop_
_entity.id
_entity.type
_entity.pdbx_description
1 polymer ?
#
loop_
_entity_poly.entity_id
_entity_poly.type
_entity_poly.pdbx_seq_one_letter_code
_entity_poly.pdbx_strand_id
1 'polypeptide(L)'
;MLSPVLLDLLRDWWRIARPTAWLFTGQDPLQPISTRQLNRACHAAAVMAEIRKRVTPHTLRHSFATHLLEQNTDIRVIQVLLGHSKLETTALYTRIATNTIRAVMSPLDRLAPLMSKKDEPKDDPPA
;
A
#
# COMPACT_ATOMS: atom_id res chain seq x y z
N MET A 1 7.04 2.68 5.27
CA MET A 1 6.60 1.59 6.18
C MET A 1 6.41 0.32 5.36
N LEU A 2 7.13 -0.72 5.69
CA LEU A 2 7.03 -2.04 5.05
C LEU A 2 6.29 -2.97 6.02
N SER A 3 4.99 -3.11 5.81
CA SER A 3 4.14 -3.96 6.65
C SER A 3 4.34 -5.45 6.33
N PRO A 4 4.03 -6.38 7.27
CA PRO A 4 4.12 -7.81 7.02
C PRO A 4 3.31 -8.26 5.80
N VAL A 5 2.09 -7.79 5.63
CA VAL A 5 1.23 -8.12 4.48
C VAL A 5 1.84 -7.62 3.17
N LEU A 6 2.33 -6.37 3.15
CA LEU A 6 3.00 -5.82 1.97
C LEU A 6 4.27 -6.61 1.63
N LEU A 7 5.06 -6.97 2.63
CA LEU A 7 6.27 -7.75 2.43
C LEU A 7 5.98 -9.11 1.78
N ASP A 8 4.93 -9.79 2.21
CA ASP A 8 4.52 -11.07 1.63
C ASP A 8 4.06 -10.91 0.18
N LEU A 9 3.27 -9.89 -0.12
CA LEU A 9 2.86 -9.55 -1.49
C LEU A 9 4.06 -9.26 -2.40
N LEU A 10 5.05 -8.51 -1.91
CA LEU A 10 6.26 -8.21 -2.65
C LEU A 10 7.12 -9.46 -2.90
N ARG A 11 7.19 -10.38 -1.93
CA ARG A 11 7.87 -11.66 -2.08
C ARG A 11 7.19 -12.55 -3.13
N ASP A 12 5.87 -12.60 -3.12
CA ASP A 12 5.09 -13.34 -4.12
C ASP A 12 5.29 -12.74 -5.52
N TRP A 13 5.24 -11.43 -5.64
CA TRP A 13 5.57 -10.75 -6.89
C TRP A 13 6.97 -11.09 -7.38
N TRP A 14 7.97 -11.03 -6.50
CA TRP A 14 9.34 -11.36 -6.85
C TRP A 14 9.50 -12.81 -7.33
N ARG A 15 8.82 -13.75 -6.73
CA ARG A 15 8.83 -15.16 -7.15
C ARG A 15 8.26 -15.37 -8.54
N ILE A 16 7.21 -14.62 -8.89
CA ILE A 16 6.53 -14.70 -10.19
C ILE A 16 7.32 -13.95 -11.28
N ALA A 17 7.64 -12.70 -11.03
CA ALA A 17 8.22 -11.80 -12.03
C ALA A 17 9.73 -11.94 -12.21
N ARG A 18 10.45 -12.39 -11.15
CA ARG A 18 11.91 -12.52 -11.15
C ARG A 18 12.63 -11.29 -11.70
N PRO A 19 12.35 -10.08 -11.21
CA PRO A 19 12.94 -8.87 -11.71
C PRO A 19 14.46 -8.84 -11.48
N THR A 20 15.21 -8.29 -12.43
CA THR A 20 16.68 -8.22 -12.37
C THR A 20 17.20 -6.84 -11.97
N ALA A 21 16.67 -5.76 -12.56
CA ALA A 21 17.15 -4.40 -12.33
C ALA A 21 16.21 -3.59 -11.42
N TRP A 22 14.92 -3.68 -11.65
CA TRP A 22 13.88 -2.93 -10.94
C TRP A 22 12.82 -3.89 -10.43
N LEU A 23 12.34 -3.68 -9.21
CA LEU A 23 11.27 -4.51 -8.65
C LEU A 23 9.99 -4.44 -9.48
N PHE A 24 9.64 -3.25 -9.94
CA PHE A 24 8.55 -3.01 -10.86
C PHE A 24 9.10 -2.45 -12.17
N THR A 25 9.11 -3.28 -13.20
CA THR A 25 9.65 -2.96 -14.51
C THR A 25 8.60 -2.34 -15.41
N GLY A 26 9.07 -1.50 -16.35
CA GLY A 26 8.27 -1.03 -17.47
C GLY A 26 8.13 -2.07 -18.57
N GLN A 27 7.73 -1.62 -19.75
CA GLN A 27 7.74 -2.47 -20.96
C GLN A 27 9.15 -2.91 -21.34
N ASP A 28 10.14 -2.01 -21.18
CA ASP A 28 11.55 -2.36 -21.25
C ASP A 28 12.00 -2.86 -19.86
N PRO A 29 12.51 -4.11 -19.75
CA PRO A 29 12.96 -4.68 -18.47
C PRO A 29 14.09 -3.90 -17.80
N LEU A 30 14.82 -3.07 -18.54
CA LEU A 30 15.90 -2.21 -18.03
C LEU A 30 15.40 -0.88 -17.46
N GLN A 31 14.12 -0.58 -17.63
CA GLN A 31 13.52 0.66 -17.15
C GLN A 31 12.48 0.37 -16.06
N PRO A 32 12.32 1.28 -15.08
CA PRO A 32 11.27 1.15 -14.07
C PRO A 32 9.89 1.39 -14.68
N ILE A 33 8.87 0.94 -13.98
CA ILE A 33 7.48 1.24 -14.33
C ILE A 33 7.28 2.76 -14.43
N SER A 34 6.61 3.20 -15.50
CA SER A 34 6.26 4.61 -15.67
C SER A 34 5.04 4.99 -14.83
N THR A 35 4.88 6.28 -14.56
CA THR A 35 3.67 6.82 -13.92
C THR A 35 2.40 6.43 -14.67
N ARG A 36 2.45 6.45 -15.99
CA ARG A 36 1.32 6.06 -16.84
C ARG A 36 0.95 4.59 -16.67
N GLN A 37 1.93 3.71 -16.63
CA GLN A 37 1.71 2.27 -16.40
C GLN A 37 1.16 2.00 -15.00
N LEU A 38 1.67 2.70 -13.98
CA LEU A 38 1.16 2.61 -12.62
C LEU A 38 -0.31 3.06 -12.54
N ASN A 39 -0.67 4.16 -13.19
CA ASN A 39 -2.07 4.63 -13.27
C ASN A 39 -2.97 3.60 -13.96
N ARG A 40 -2.52 2.98 -15.04
CA ARG A 40 -3.26 1.91 -15.71
C ARG A 40 -3.46 0.68 -14.83
N ALA A 41 -2.43 0.26 -14.11
CA ALA A 41 -2.51 -0.87 -13.19
C ALA A 41 -3.50 -0.58 -12.06
N CYS A 42 -3.47 0.63 -11.51
CA CYS A 42 -4.39 1.07 -10.48
C CYS A 42 -5.85 1.07 -10.97
N HIS A 43 -6.08 1.57 -12.18
CA HIS A 43 -7.41 1.56 -12.81
C HIS A 43 -7.91 0.13 -13.07
N ALA A 44 -7.06 -0.73 -13.61
CA ALA A 44 -7.40 -2.13 -13.87
C ALA A 44 -7.74 -2.87 -12.56
N ALA A 45 -6.99 -2.65 -11.50
CA ALA A 45 -7.27 -3.23 -10.19
C ALA A 45 -8.62 -2.74 -9.62
N ALA A 46 -8.95 -1.47 -9.79
CA ALA A 46 -10.23 -0.92 -9.37
C ALA A 46 -11.42 -1.54 -10.15
N VAL A 47 -11.26 -1.74 -11.45
CA VAL A 47 -12.26 -2.42 -12.28
C VAL A 47 -12.46 -3.87 -11.82
N MET A 48 -11.38 -4.61 -11.59
CA MET A 48 -11.45 -5.99 -11.11
C MET A 48 -12.10 -6.08 -9.71
N ALA A 49 -11.90 -5.08 -8.88
CA ALA A 49 -12.52 -4.98 -7.55
C ALA A 49 -13.96 -4.44 -7.59
N GLU A 50 -14.52 -4.21 -8.78
CA GLU A 50 -15.86 -3.63 -8.99
C GLU A 50 -16.06 -2.26 -8.32
N ILE A 51 -14.98 -1.50 -8.19
CA ILE A 51 -15.01 -0.13 -7.66
C ILE A 51 -15.36 0.82 -8.80
N ARG A 52 -16.55 1.41 -8.73
CA ARG A 52 -17.06 2.32 -9.76
C ARG A 52 -16.46 3.72 -9.71
N LYS A 53 -15.88 4.10 -8.58
CA LYS A 53 -15.22 5.39 -8.41
C LYS A 53 -13.88 5.40 -9.14
N ARG A 54 -13.48 6.59 -9.61
CA ARG A 54 -12.12 6.76 -10.14
C ARG A 54 -11.08 6.59 -9.04
N VAL A 55 -10.19 5.63 -9.22
CA VAL A 55 -9.09 5.34 -8.30
C VAL A 55 -7.76 5.61 -9.00
N THR A 56 -6.93 6.43 -8.38
CA THR A 56 -5.58 6.75 -8.83
C THR A 56 -4.59 6.47 -7.69
N PRO A 57 -3.26 6.44 -7.95
CA PRO A 57 -2.27 6.38 -6.87
C PRO A 57 -2.43 7.50 -5.83
N HIS A 58 -2.81 8.70 -6.24
CA HIS A 58 -3.13 9.78 -5.30
C HIS A 58 -4.33 9.48 -4.41
N THR A 59 -5.36 8.85 -4.97
CA THR A 59 -6.53 8.39 -4.19
C THR A 59 -6.10 7.40 -3.12
N LEU A 60 -5.24 6.43 -3.46
CA LEU A 60 -4.72 5.45 -2.50
C LEU A 60 -3.87 6.11 -1.41
N ARG A 61 -3.01 7.05 -1.80
CA ARG A 61 -2.19 7.81 -0.86
C ARG A 61 -3.04 8.63 0.10
N HIS A 62 -4.08 9.29 -0.39
CA HIS A 62 -5.03 10.05 0.41
C HIS A 62 -5.80 9.15 1.37
N SER A 63 -6.29 8.01 0.89
CA SER A 63 -6.98 7.02 1.73
C SER A 63 -6.08 6.49 2.84
N PHE A 64 -4.82 6.21 2.55
CA PHE A 64 -3.83 5.79 3.55
C PHE A 64 -3.68 6.83 4.65
N ALA A 65 -3.51 8.10 4.29
CA ALA A 65 -3.39 9.19 5.25
C ALA A 65 -4.67 9.35 6.10
N THR A 66 -5.84 9.29 5.47
CA THR A 66 -7.14 9.42 6.13
C THR A 66 -7.36 8.29 7.14
N HIS A 67 -7.08 7.06 6.77
CA HIS A 67 -7.22 5.91 7.67
C HIS A 67 -6.27 5.99 8.86
N LEU A 68 -5.06 6.50 8.68
CA LEU A 68 -4.15 6.72 9.81
C LEU A 68 -4.62 7.84 10.74
N LEU A 69 -5.19 8.91 10.19
CA LEU A 69 -5.82 9.97 11.00
C LEU A 69 -6.99 9.44 11.82
N GLU A 70 -7.84 8.62 11.23
CA GLU A 70 -8.96 7.96 11.91
C GLU A 70 -8.50 7.03 13.05
N GLN A 71 -7.29 6.50 12.95
CA GLN A 71 -6.63 5.71 13.98
C GLN A 71 -5.93 6.56 15.05
N ASN A 72 -6.15 7.87 15.07
CA ASN A 72 -5.49 8.82 15.94
C ASN A 72 -3.95 8.84 15.84
N THR A 73 -3.42 8.52 14.66
CA THR A 73 -2.00 8.64 14.39
C THR A 73 -1.61 10.12 14.29
N ASP A 74 -0.53 10.51 14.94
CA ASP A 74 -0.02 11.89 14.89
C ASP A 74 0.28 12.28 13.43
N ILE A 75 -0.16 13.48 13.03
CA ILE A 75 0.00 13.98 11.65
C ILE A 75 1.47 14.06 11.22
N ARG A 76 2.38 14.28 12.15
CA ARG A 76 3.83 14.31 11.86
C ARG A 76 4.34 12.94 11.46
N VAL A 77 3.85 11.89 12.12
CA VAL A 77 4.16 10.50 11.78
C VAL A 77 3.62 10.17 10.40
N ILE A 78 2.41 10.60 10.07
CA ILE A 78 1.81 10.41 8.75
C ILE A 78 2.66 11.10 7.67
N GLN A 79 3.10 12.33 7.89
CA GLN A 79 3.96 13.06 6.98
C GLN A 79 5.27 12.32 6.69
N VAL A 80 5.90 11.75 7.71
CA VAL A 80 7.10 10.93 7.57
C VAL A 80 6.83 9.67 6.76
N LEU A 81 5.75 8.97 7.05
CA LEU A 81 5.36 7.74 6.36
C LEU A 81 5.03 7.98 4.88
N LEU A 82 4.48 9.14 4.54
CA LEU A 82 4.19 9.53 3.18
C LEU A 82 5.43 9.98 2.38
N GLY A 83 6.58 10.10 3.02
CA GLY A 83 7.83 10.41 2.33
C GLY A 83 7.85 11.81 1.73
N HIS A 84 7.41 12.84 2.47
CA HIS A 84 7.56 14.22 2.02
C HIS A 84 9.03 14.55 1.82
N SER A 85 9.39 14.96 0.60
CA SER A 85 10.78 15.13 0.14
C SER A 85 11.46 16.44 0.61
N LYS A 86 10.90 17.16 1.57
CA LYS A 86 11.51 18.38 2.12
C LYS A 86 12.55 18.04 3.19
N LEU A 87 13.60 18.86 3.29
CA LEU A 87 14.63 18.78 4.34
C LEU A 87 14.05 18.66 5.75
N GLU A 88 12.89 19.28 5.99
CA GLU A 88 12.12 19.19 7.22
C GLU A 88 11.68 17.76 7.56
N THR A 89 11.48 16.90 6.58
CA THR A 89 11.06 15.49 6.78
C THR A 89 12.18 14.70 7.46
N THR A 90 13.43 14.91 7.10
CA THR A 90 14.58 14.24 7.75
C THR A 90 14.72 14.69 9.19
N ALA A 91 14.53 15.99 9.47
CA ALA A 91 14.54 16.53 10.83
C ALA A 91 13.37 15.98 11.67
N LEU A 92 12.17 15.84 11.09
CA LEU A 92 11.02 15.22 11.72
C LEU A 92 11.26 13.74 12.03
N TYR A 93 11.86 13.01 11.10
CA TYR A 93 12.21 11.60 11.29
C TYR A 93 13.16 11.38 12.46
N THR A 94 14.13 12.28 12.62
CA THR A 94 15.09 12.25 13.74
C THR A 94 14.42 12.57 15.08
N ARG A 95 13.36 13.38 15.09
CA ARG A 95 12.61 13.78 16.30
C ARG A 95 11.57 12.75 16.71
N ILE A 96 11.02 11.99 15.77
CA ILE A 96 10.03 10.95 16.03
C ILE A 96 10.79 9.66 16.32
N ALA A 97 10.62 9.13 17.52
CA ALA A 97 11.26 7.87 17.89
C ALA A 97 10.88 6.76 16.90
N THR A 98 11.87 6.03 16.41
CA THR A 98 11.67 4.91 15.46
C THR A 98 10.63 3.91 15.97
N ASN A 99 10.55 3.70 17.27
CA ASN A 99 9.56 2.83 17.90
C ASN A 99 8.12 3.33 17.68
N THR A 100 7.88 4.64 17.70
CA THR A 100 6.56 5.24 17.43
C THR A 100 6.12 4.96 16.00
N ILE A 101 7.03 5.08 15.04
CA ILE A 101 6.75 4.79 13.62
C ILE A 101 6.47 3.30 13.41
N ARG A 102 7.22 2.42 14.07
CA ARG A 102 7.03 0.96 13.99
C ARG A 102 5.74 0.49 14.65
N ALA A 103 5.24 1.21 15.65
CA ALA A 103 3.99 0.90 16.33
C ALA A 103 2.74 1.23 15.48
N VAL A 104 2.88 2.03 14.42
CA VAL A 104 1.77 2.36 13.52
C VAL A 104 1.42 1.15 12.67
N MET A 105 0.16 0.69 12.79
CA MET A 105 -0.37 -0.38 11.95
C MET A 105 -0.78 0.16 10.59
N SER A 106 -0.28 -0.47 9.52
CA SER A 106 -0.70 -0.14 8.15
C SER A 106 -2.20 -0.41 7.96
N PRO A 107 -2.94 0.47 7.27
CA PRO A 107 -4.30 0.18 6.85
C PRO A 107 -4.43 -1.15 6.08
N LEU A 108 -3.44 -1.54 5.29
CA LEU A 108 -3.41 -2.83 4.59
C LEU A 108 -3.45 -4.01 5.57
N ASP A 109 -2.69 -3.96 6.67
CA ASP A 109 -2.67 -5.03 7.67
C ASP A 109 -4.02 -5.15 8.41
N ARG A 110 -4.77 -4.05 8.52
CA ARG A 110 -6.13 -4.08 9.07
C ARG A 110 -7.15 -4.72 8.14
N LEU A 111 -6.92 -4.66 6.84
CA LEU A 111 -7.78 -5.28 5.83
C LEU A 111 -7.53 -6.79 5.68
N ALA A 112 -6.35 -7.28 6.03
CA ALA A 112 -5.97 -8.68 5.85
C ALA A 112 -6.97 -9.68 6.45
N PRO A 113 -7.50 -9.50 7.69
CA PRO A 113 -8.52 -10.39 8.25
C PRO A 113 -9.84 -10.39 7.48
N LEU A 114 -10.18 -9.28 6.82
CA LEU A 114 -11.40 -9.16 6.00
C LEU A 114 -11.23 -9.85 4.65
N MET A 115 -10.01 -9.86 4.12
CA MET A 115 -9.68 -10.55 2.87
C MET A 115 -9.77 -12.07 3.04
N SER A 116 -9.30 -12.60 4.17
CA SER A 116 -9.34 -14.04 4.47
C SER A 116 -10.77 -14.59 4.62
N LYS A 117 -11.71 -13.77 5.07
CA LYS A 117 -13.12 -14.16 5.22
C LYS A 117 -13.89 -14.27 3.90
N LYS A 118 -13.37 -13.69 2.83
CA LYS A 118 -14.03 -13.71 1.51
C LYS A 118 -13.85 -15.05 0.79
N ASP A 119 -12.86 -15.84 1.19
CA ASP A 119 -12.53 -17.13 0.61
C ASP A 119 -13.13 -18.31 1.40
N GLU A 120 -13.82 -18.08 2.51
CA GLU A 120 -14.60 -19.11 3.17
C GLU A 120 -15.88 -19.34 2.35
N PRO A 121 -16.14 -20.60 1.90
CA PRO A 121 -17.41 -20.91 1.27
C PRO A 121 -18.54 -20.56 2.24
N LYS A 122 -19.49 -19.78 1.77
CA LYS A 122 -20.73 -19.58 2.51
C LYS A 122 -21.34 -20.97 2.68
N ASP A 123 -21.32 -21.52 3.88
CA ASP A 123 -22.20 -22.62 4.24
C ASP A 123 -23.62 -22.09 4.06
N ASP A 124 -24.21 -22.43 2.91
CA ASP A 124 -25.65 -22.28 2.74
C ASP A 124 -26.30 -23.17 3.78
N PRO A 125 -27.20 -22.65 4.61
CA PRO A 125 -27.93 -23.50 5.54
C PRO A 125 -28.67 -24.57 4.75
N PRO A 126 -28.66 -25.81 5.20
CA PRO A 126 -29.41 -26.88 4.53
C PRO A 126 -30.88 -26.48 4.44
N ALA A 127 -31.39 -26.59 3.24
CA ALA A 127 -32.78 -26.31 2.95
C ALA A 127 -33.73 -27.23 3.79
#